data_1b236bdbbf9108081d70d9f3a5872846
#
_entry.id   1b236bdbbf9108081d70d9f3a5872846
#
_cell.length_a   1.000
_cell.length_b   1.000
_cell.length_c   1.000
_cell.angle_alpha   90.00
_cell.angle_beta   90.00
_cell.angle_gamma   90.00
#
_symmetry.space_group_name_H-M   'P 1'
#
loop_
_entity.id
_entity.type
_entity.pdbx_description
1 polymer ?
#
loop_
_entity_poly.entity_id
_entity_poly.type
_entity_poly.pdbx_seq_one_letter_code
_entity_poly.pdbx_strand_id
1 'polypeptide(L)'
;MAKKELERRSYAFEIRAEETDQGKIITGRPIVYNSRTDLGWFDEIIESGALDNTDLTDVRFLVNHDTSKIPLARSRRNTPNSTMQLTTDAMGMAIRVSLDTENNFEARNLYSAVERGDITGMSFMFSIDGEEWENLESDHPTRRITAIGTVVEVSACTFPAYDATEINARSKEALDSARLAVETARSAENKRSVETDLEVLRLKTMIKIKTGGIKNA
;
A
#
# COMPACT_ATOMS: atom_id res chain seq x y z
N MET A 1 -15.89 14.71 5.33
CA MET A 1 -15.05 13.52 5.43
C MET A 1 -13.60 13.95 5.26
N ALA A 2 -12.71 13.57 6.18
CA ALA A 2 -11.29 13.85 6.02
C ALA A 2 -10.80 13.11 4.76
N LYS A 3 -10.00 13.78 3.93
CA LYS A 3 -9.38 13.18 2.74
C LYS A 3 -8.37 12.17 3.27
N LYS A 4 -8.58 10.87 2.98
CA LYS A 4 -7.61 9.83 3.34
C LYS A 4 -6.30 10.10 2.63
N GLU A 5 -5.20 9.97 3.34
CA GLU A 5 -3.87 10.10 2.76
C GLU A 5 -3.62 8.93 1.82
N LEU A 6 -3.00 9.21 0.68
CA LEU A 6 -2.66 8.19 -0.31
C LEU A 6 -1.18 7.88 -0.19
N GLU A 7 -0.87 6.60 -0.07
CA GLU A 7 0.50 6.08 -0.05
C GLU A 7 0.87 5.42 -1.37
N ARG A 8 2.16 5.34 -1.66
CA ARG A 8 2.70 4.66 -2.86
C ARG A 8 3.66 3.58 -2.42
N ARG A 9 3.56 2.41 -3.09
CA ARG A 9 4.51 1.32 -2.91
C ARG A 9 4.93 0.77 -4.25
N SER A 10 6.23 0.64 -4.42
CA SER A 10 6.84 0.06 -5.61
C SER A 10 7.53 -1.23 -5.25
N TYR A 11 7.31 -2.26 -6.03
CA TYR A 11 7.92 -3.57 -5.85
C TYR A 11 8.53 -4.08 -7.15
N ALA A 12 9.61 -4.83 -7.02
CA ALA A 12 10.23 -5.57 -8.12
C ALA A 12 9.45 -6.86 -8.44
N PHE A 13 8.12 -6.76 -8.55
CA PHE A 13 7.30 -7.91 -8.91
C PHE A 13 7.17 -8.04 -10.42
N GLU A 14 6.99 -9.28 -10.84
CA GLU A 14 6.93 -9.64 -12.24
C GLU A 14 5.90 -8.82 -13.02
N ILE A 15 6.39 -8.08 -14.01
CA ILE A 15 5.60 -7.50 -15.08
C ILE A 15 6.01 -8.19 -16.38
N ARG A 16 5.04 -8.61 -17.19
CA ARG A 16 5.28 -9.33 -18.44
C ARG A 16 4.50 -8.72 -19.57
N ALA A 17 5.11 -8.67 -20.76
CA ALA A 17 4.44 -8.36 -22.01
C ALA A 17 4.12 -9.65 -22.74
N GLU A 18 2.90 -9.76 -23.25
CA GLU A 18 2.40 -10.93 -23.96
C GLU A 18 1.63 -10.48 -25.21
N GLU A 19 1.78 -11.20 -26.31
CA GLU A 19 0.97 -11.01 -27.53
C GLU A 19 -0.07 -12.14 -27.59
N THR A 20 -1.33 -11.77 -27.78
CA THR A 20 -2.46 -12.69 -27.83
C THR A 20 -3.31 -12.41 -29.06
N ASP A 21 -4.25 -13.29 -29.40
CA ASP A 21 -5.22 -13.07 -30.46
C ASP A 21 -6.09 -11.82 -30.23
N GLN A 22 -6.14 -11.32 -28.99
CA GLN A 22 -6.89 -10.11 -28.61
C GLN A 22 -6.00 -8.84 -28.59
N GLY A 23 -4.74 -8.93 -29.04
CA GLY A 23 -3.79 -7.85 -29.08
C GLY A 23 -2.69 -7.95 -28.00
N LYS A 24 -1.96 -6.88 -27.81
CA LYS A 24 -0.84 -6.79 -26.89
C LYS A 24 -1.31 -6.47 -25.48
N ILE A 25 -0.85 -7.27 -24.53
CA ILE A 25 -1.25 -7.16 -23.13
C ILE A 25 -0.02 -7.07 -22.23
N ILE A 26 -0.22 -6.48 -21.07
CA ILE A 26 0.70 -6.55 -19.93
C ILE A 26 0.00 -7.27 -18.79
N THR A 27 0.70 -8.21 -18.18
CA THR A 27 0.30 -8.90 -16.96
C THR A 27 1.28 -8.62 -15.83
N GLY A 28 0.82 -8.67 -14.58
CA GLY A 28 1.69 -8.50 -13.42
C GLY A 28 0.93 -8.56 -12.10
N ARG A 29 1.68 -8.47 -11.01
CA ARG A 29 1.13 -8.53 -9.65
C ARG A 29 1.65 -7.35 -8.82
N PRO A 30 0.96 -6.20 -8.85
CA PRO A 30 1.40 -5.01 -8.12
C PRO A 30 1.31 -5.14 -6.59
N ILE A 31 0.42 -5.99 -6.06
CA ILE A 31 0.25 -6.20 -4.62
C ILE A 31 0.46 -7.69 -4.30
N VAL A 32 1.40 -7.98 -3.40
CA VAL A 32 1.71 -9.33 -2.93
C VAL A 32 1.56 -9.39 -1.41
N TYR A 33 0.79 -10.38 -0.93
CA TYR A 33 0.60 -10.59 0.49
C TYR A 33 1.82 -11.24 1.14
N ASN A 34 2.01 -10.92 2.42
CA ASN A 34 3.02 -11.50 3.29
C ASN A 34 4.47 -11.34 2.79
N SER A 35 4.69 -10.43 1.83
CA SER A 35 6.03 -10.03 1.41
C SER A 35 6.52 -8.90 2.31
N ARG A 36 7.67 -9.09 2.94
CA ARG A 36 8.31 -8.07 3.77
C ARG A 36 9.09 -7.12 2.88
N THR A 37 8.85 -5.83 3.04
CA THR A 37 9.52 -4.76 2.31
C THR A 37 10.13 -3.79 3.31
N ASP A 38 11.44 -3.58 3.22
CA ASP A 38 12.16 -2.59 4.01
C ASP A 38 11.92 -1.19 3.42
N LEU A 39 11.36 -0.28 4.20
CA LEU A 39 11.12 1.12 3.84
C LEU A 39 12.13 2.08 4.50
N GLY A 40 13.25 1.56 4.98
CA GLY A 40 14.35 2.31 5.57
C GLY A 40 14.17 2.61 7.06
N TRP A 41 12.98 2.98 7.50
CA TRP A 41 12.62 3.26 8.90
C TRP A 41 11.83 2.13 9.55
N PHE A 42 11.23 1.29 8.77
CA PHE A 42 10.42 0.17 9.21
C PHE A 42 10.25 -0.84 8.06
N ASP A 43 9.96 -2.08 8.42
CA ASP A 43 9.48 -3.08 7.50
C ASP A 43 7.97 -2.96 7.31
N GLU A 44 7.48 -3.19 6.09
CA GLU A 44 6.05 -3.25 5.80
C GLU A 44 5.65 -4.61 5.25
N ILE A 45 4.50 -5.09 5.69
CA ILE A 45 3.88 -6.33 5.25
C ILE A 45 2.40 -6.05 4.96
N ILE A 46 1.93 -6.38 3.76
CA ILE A 46 0.50 -6.39 3.44
C ILE A 46 -0.03 -7.76 3.78
N GLU A 47 -0.97 -7.86 4.69
CA GLU A 47 -1.51 -9.14 5.16
C GLU A 47 -2.48 -9.77 4.15
N SER A 48 -2.60 -11.11 4.20
CA SER A 48 -3.65 -11.83 3.48
C SER A 48 -5.02 -11.32 3.89
N GLY A 49 -5.87 -11.01 2.91
CA GLY A 49 -7.22 -10.46 3.16
C GLY A 49 -7.25 -8.93 3.26
N ALA A 50 -6.12 -8.23 3.25
CA ALA A 50 -6.10 -6.75 3.30
C ALA A 50 -6.89 -6.09 2.14
N LEU A 51 -7.14 -6.82 1.05
CA LEU A 51 -7.92 -6.34 -0.10
C LEU A 51 -9.40 -6.75 -0.06
N ASP A 52 -9.88 -7.49 0.93
CA ASP A 52 -11.24 -8.07 0.93
C ASP A 52 -12.37 -7.04 0.83
N ASN A 53 -12.17 -5.86 1.41
CA ASN A 53 -13.16 -4.78 1.40
C ASN A 53 -12.63 -3.52 0.66
N THR A 54 -11.61 -3.66 -0.16
CA THR A 54 -10.97 -2.54 -0.86
C THR A 54 -11.87 -1.99 -1.97
N ASP A 55 -11.97 -0.68 -2.06
CA ASP A 55 -12.61 -0.03 -3.20
C ASP A 55 -11.69 -0.10 -4.43
N LEU A 56 -12.08 -0.97 -5.38
CA LEU A 56 -11.46 -1.18 -6.68
C LEU A 56 -12.36 -0.68 -7.82
N THR A 57 -13.32 0.20 -7.54
CA THR A 57 -14.33 0.63 -8.54
C THR A 57 -13.76 1.43 -9.69
N ASP A 58 -12.63 2.12 -9.49
CA ASP A 58 -12.01 2.96 -10.51
C ASP A 58 -10.50 3.01 -10.36
N VAL A 59 -9.80 2.06 -10.99
CA VAL A 59 -8.34 1.94 -10.94
C VAL A 59 -7.73 2.26 -12.30
N ARG A 60 -6.72 3.12 -12.34
CA ARG A 60 -6.01 3.55 -13.56
C ARG A 60 -4.69 2.82 -13.71
N PHE A 61 -4.28 2.58 -14.96
CA PHE A 61 -2.95 2.08 -15.27
C PHE A 61 -2.09 3.19 -15.85
N LEU A 62 -0.99 3.51 -15.18
CA LEU A 62 -0.09 4.60 -15.51
C LEU A 62 1.35 4.11 -15.71
N VAL A 63 2.25 5.04 -15.99
CA VAL A 63 3.70 4.84 -15.96
C VAL A 63 4.29 5.82 -14.95
N ASN A 64 5.11 5.33 -14.03
CA ASN A 64 5.80 6.14 -13.01
C ASN A 64 4.88 7.08 -12.21
N HIS A 65 3.62 6.69 -11.96
CA HIS A 65 2.63 7.52 -11.23
C HIS A 65 2.34 8.89 -11.87
N ASP A 66 2.57 9.04 -13.17
CA ASP A 66 2.34 10.31 -13.85
C ASP A 66 0.85 10.57 -14.06
N THR A 67 0.23 11.21 -13.08
CA THR A 67 -1.20 11.55 -13.10
C THR A 67 -1.54 12.71 -14.04
N SER A 68 -0.56 13.38 -14.62
CA SER A 68 -0.76 14.43 -15.63
C SER A 68 -1.05 13.87 -17.02
N LYS A 69 -0.74 12.58 -17.23
CA LYS A 69 -0.94 11.88 -18.49
C LYS A 69 -2.27 11.13 -18.55
N ILE A 70 -2.68 10.82 -19.79
CA ILE A 70 -3.84 9.96 -20.03
C ILE A 70 -3.49 8.54 -19.60
N PRO A 71 -4.34 7.87 -18.78
CA PRO A 71 -4.13 6.48 -18.42
C PRO A 71 -4.04 5.58 -19.67
N LEU A 72 -3.10 4.65 -19.69
CA LEU A 72 -2.94 3.68 -20.78
C LEU A 72 -4.03 2.61 -20.76
N ALA A 73 -4.60 2.35 -19.58
CA ALA A 73 -5.75 1.48 -19.38
C ALA A 73 -6.48 1.83 -18.08
N ARG A 74 -7.68 1.28 -17.90
CA ARG A 74 -8.50 1.56 -16.72
C ARG A 74 -9.43 0.40 -16.40
N SER A 75 -9.54 0.06 -15.12
CA SER A 75 -10.62 -0.78 -14.61
C SER A 75 -11.76 0.11 -14.11
N ARG A 76 -12.95 -0.10 -14.64
CA ARG A 76 -14.20 0.51 -14.15
C ARG A 76 -15.11 -0.59 -13.63
N ARG A 77 -15.16 -0.74 -12.31
CA ARG A 77 -15.91 -1.80 -11.63
C ARG A 77 -15.55 -3.20 -12.13
N ASN A 78 -14.33 -3.34 -12.65
CA ASN A 78 -13.79 -4.59 -13.19
C ASN A 78 -14.75 -5.30 -14.18
N THR A 79 -15.42 -4.53 -15.01
CA THR A 79 -16.36 -5.08 -16.02
C THR A 79 -15.59 -5.75 -17.15
N PRO A 80 -16.21 -6.69 -17.91
CA PRO A 80 -15.55 -7.31 -19.06
C PRO A 80 -15.04 -6.35 -20.13
N ASN A 81 -15.62 -5.13 -20.21
CA ASN A 81 -15.21 -4.08 -21.15
C ASN A 81 -14.11 -3.17 -20.60
N SER A 82 -13.64 -3.38 -19.37
CA SER A 82 -12.53 -2.62 -18.82
C SER A 82 -11.24 -3.00 -19.53
N THR A 83 -10.43 -2.01 -19.90
CA THR A 83 -9.12 -2.21 -20.55
C THR A 83 -8.06 -2.74 -19.58
N MET A 84 -8.33 -2.69 -18.28
CA MET A 84 -7.57 -3.38 -17.24
C MET A 84 -8.52 -4.25 -16.41
N GLN A 85 -8.16 -5.51 -16.24
CA GLN A 85 -8.83 -6.46 -15.35
C GLN A 85 -8.01 -6.65 -14.08
N LEU A 86 -8.68 -6.70 -12.94
CA LEU A 86 -8.09 -6.91 -11.62
C LEU A 86 -8.55 -8.26 -11.08
N THR A 87 -7.66 -9.03 -10.51
CA THR A 87 -7.98 -10.32 -9.86
C THR A 87 -7.30 -10.35 -8.49
N THR A 88 -8.08 -10.49 -7.44
CA THR A 88 -7.57 -10.75 -6.09
C THR A 88 -7.60 -12.24 -5.81
N ASP A 89 -6.51 -12.78 -5.28
CA ASP A 89 -6.35 -14.20 -4.93
C ASP A 89 -5.55 -14.36 -3.62
N ALA A 90 -5.21 -15.57 -3.25
CA ALA A 90 -4.46 -15.88 -2.03
C ALA A 90 -3.04 -15.25 -2.00
N MET A 91 -2.52 -14.79 -3.15
CA MET A 91 -1.21 -14.18 -3.25
C MET A 91 -1.25 -12.64 -3.28
N GLY A 92 -2.43 -12.02 -3.45
CA GLY A 92 -2.60 -10.58 -3.53
C GLY A 92 -3.43 -10.15 -4.73
N MET A 93 -3.07 -9.05 -5.42
CA MET A 93 -3.77 -8.54 -6.59
C MET A 93 -2.94 -8.71 -7.86
N ALA A 94 -3.46 -9.42 -8.84
CA ALA A 94 -2.93 -9.51 -10.19
C ALA A 94 -3.71 -8.58 -11.13
N ILE A 95 -3.03 -8.12 -12.20
CA ILE A 95 -3.64 -7.32 -13.25
C ILE A 95 -3.40 -7.93 -14.62
N ARG A 96 -4.34 -7.66 -15.54
CA ARG A 96 -4.21 -7.91 -16.96
C ARG A 96 -4.64 -6.65 -17.70
N VAL A 97 -3.73 -6.04 -18.44
CA VAL A 97 -3.89 -4.75 -19.12
C VAL A 97 -3.89 -4.97 -20.62
N SER A 98 -4.96 -4.59 -21.31
CA SER A 98 -5.03 -4.57 -22.76
C SER A 98 -4.55 -3.21 -23.26
N LEU A 99 -3.49 -3.18 -24.07
CA LEU A 99 -2.86 -1.96 -24.56
C LEU A 99 -3.27 -1.66 -26.01
N ASP A 100 -3.68 -0.42 -26.28
CA ASP A 100 -3.84 0.10 -27.64
C ASP A 100 -2.47 0.48 -28.22
N THR A 101 -1.73 -0.51 -28.70
CA THR A 101 -0.40 -0.26 -29.28
C THR A 101 -0.47 0.20 -30.74
N GLU A 102 -1.62 0.16 -31.38
CA GLU A 102 -1.79 0.62 -32.76
C GLU A 102 -1.94 2.15 -32.83
N ASN A 103 -2.78 2.71 -31.98
CA ASN A 103 -3.12 4.14 -32.03
C ASN A 103 -2.45 4.96 -30.92
N ASN A 104 -1.92 4.31 -29.86
CA ASN A 104 -1.28 4.98 -28.74
C ASN A 104 0.23 4.72 -28.72
N PHE A 105 0.99 5.78 -29.01
CA PHE A 105 2.46 5.70 -29.02
C PHE A 105 3.06 5.37 -27.64
N GLU A 106 2.50 5.91 -26.55
CA GLU A 106 2.99 5.63 -25.20
C GLU A 106 2.73 4.17 -24.80
N ALA A 107 1.57 3.61 -25.17
CA ALA A 107 1.27 2.19 -24.95
C ALA A 107 2.24 1.27 -25.72
N ARG A 108 2.57 1.63 -26.95
CA ARG A 108 3.58 0.91 -27.77
C ARG A 108 4.95 0.95 -27.16
N ASN A 109 5.40 2.13 -26.70
CA ASN A 109 6.69 2.29 -26.04
C ASN A 109 6.77 1.49 -24.73
N LEU A 110 5.72 1.54 -23.91
CA LEU A 110 5.65 0.77 -22.68
C LEU A 110 5.72 -0.73 -22.96
N TYR A 111 4.90 -1.24 -23.90
CA TYR A 111 4.91 -2.65 -24.27
C TYR A 111 6.31 -3.11 -24.67
N SER A 112 6.96 -2.37 -25.58
CA SER A 112 8.33 -2.69 -26.03
C SER A 112 9.35 -2.64 -24.88
N ALA A 113 9.23 -1.70 -23.96
CA ALA A 113 10.14 -1.60 -22.82
C ALA A 113 9.98 -2.78 -21.83
N VAL A 114 8.74 -3.21 -21.58
CA VAL A 114 8.46 -4.41 -20.75
C VAL A 114 8.95 -5.68 -21.45
N GLU A 115 8.69 -5.83 -22.74
CA GLU A 115 9.11 -6.98 -23.54
C GLU A 115 10.63 -7.18 -23.54
N ARG A 116 11.40 -6.07 -23.58
CA ARG A 116 12.87 -6.10 -23.51
C ARG A 116 13.42 -6.21 -22.10
N GLY A 117 12.59 -6.09 -21.08
CA GLY A 117 13.03 -6.06 -19.68
C GLY A 117 13.63 -4.71 -19.22
N ASP A 118 13.38 -3.61 -19.96
CA ASP A 118 13.79 -2.26 -19.54
C ASP A 118 12.90 -1.73 -18.42
N ILE A 119 11.69 -2.28 -18.28
CA ILE A 119 10.77 -2.05 -17.16
C ILE A 119 10.42 -3.40 -16.54
N THR A 120 10.77 -3.57 -15.27
CA THR A 120 10.69 -4.85 -14.55
C THR A 120 9.86 -4.78 -13.27
N GLY A 121 9.33 -3.62 -12.91
CA GLY A 121 8.60 -3.44 -11.67
C GLY A 121 7.27 -2.74 -11.81
N MET A 122 6.48 -2.90 -10.76
CA MET A 122 5.18 -2.28 -10.62
C MET A 122 5.07 -1.52 -9.31
N SER A 123 4.20 -0.54 -9.31
CA SER A 123 3.84 0.24 -8.14
C SER A 123 2.34 0.43 -8.08
N PHE A 124 1.83 0.81 -6.92
CA PHE A 124 0.43 1.15 -6.75
C PHE A 124 0.25 2.30 -5.75
N MET A 125 -0.85 3.03 -5.90
CA MET A 125 -1.23 4.11 -5.00
C MET A 125 -2.54 3.75 -4.31
N PHE A 126 -2.56 3.83 -2.98
CA PHE A 126 -3.64 3.33 -2.14
C PHE A 126 -3.83 4.14 -0.86
N SER A 127 -4.96 3.94 -0.20
CA SER A 127 -5.17 4.40 1.18
C SER A 127 -5.23 3.21 2.14
N ILE A 128 -4.79 3.43 3.38
CA ILE A 128 -4.83 2.44 4.45
C ILE A 128 -6.07 2.68 5.31
N ASP A 129 -6.81 1.62 5.61
CA ASP A 129 -7.97 1.61 6.50
C ASP A 129 -7.70 0.86 7.80
N GLY A 130 -6.72 -0.05 7.81
CA GLY A 130 -6.29 -0.78 9.00
C GLY A 130 -4.82 -1.11 8.96
N GLU A 131 -4.15 -0.88 10.08
CA GLU A 131 -2.74 -1.21 10.27
C GLU A 131 -2.46 -1.62 11.70
N GLU A 132 -1.44 -2.43 11.89
CA GLU A 132 -0.90 -2.82 13.17
C GLU A 132 0.62 -2.64 13.16
N TRP A 133 1.18 -2.29 14.33
CA TRP A 133 2.62 -2.11 14.47
C TRP A 133 3.18 -3.13 15.45
N GLU A 134 4.26 -3.80 15.05
CA GLU A 134 5.03 -4.71 15.87
C GLU A 134 6.39 -4.09 16.24
N ASN A 135 6.84 -4.33 17.48
CA ASN A 135 8.12 -3.86 17.96
C ASN A 135 8.35 -2.35 17.80
N LEU A 136 7.30 -1.55 18.06
CA LEU A 136 7.29 -0.11 17.81
C LEU A 136 8.39 0.64 18.57
N GLU A 137 8.88 0.09 19.70
CA GLU A 137 10.00 0.63 20.50
C GLU A 137 11.38 0.36 19.87
N SER A 138 11.48 -0.53 18.88
CA SER A 138 12.74 -0.84 18.22
C SER A 138 13.17 0.28 17.26
N ASP A 139 14.45 0.28 16.88
CA ASP A 139 14.97 1.19 15.87
C ASP A 139 14.39 0.89 14.47
N HIS A 140 13.90 -0.36 14.25
CA HIS A 140 13.32 -0.82 13.00
C HIS A 140 12.05 -1.66 13.26
N PRO A 141 10.88 -1.01 13.51
CA PRO A 141 9.62 -1.69 13.76
C PRO A 141 9.07 -2.35 12.49
N THR A 142 7.98 -3.10 12.61
CA THR A 142 7.25 -3.68 11.49
C THR A 142 5.82 -3.14 11.44
N ARG A 143 5.41 -2.62 10.29
CA ARG A 143 4.04 -2.22 9.98
C ARG A 143 3.33 -3.35 9.26
N ARG A 144 2.18 -3.76 9.76
CA ARG A 144 1.28 -4.69 9.09
C ARG A 144 0.07 -3.93 8.58
N ILE A 145 -0.14 -3.94 7.27
CA ILE A 145 -1.35 -3.40 6.65
C ILE A 145 -2.40 -4.50 6.65
N THR A 146 -3.42 -4.34 7.50
CA THR A 146 -4.51 -5.31 7.69
C THR A 146 -5.71 -5.00 6.81
N ALA A 147 -5.87 -3.74 6.36
CA ALA A 147 -6.93 -3.35 5.44
C ALA A 147 -6.50 -2.19 4.53
N ILE A 148 -6.69 -2.37 3.23
CA ILE A 148 -6.53 -1.34 2.20
C ILE A 148 -7.91 -0.74 1.90
N GLY A 149 -8.04 0.59 1.99
CA GLY A 149 -9.32 1.27 1.76
C GLY A 149 -9.66 1.39 0.28
N THR A 150 -8.75 1.95 -0.49
CA THR A 150 -8.94 2.19 -1.95
C THR A 150 -7.61 1.99 -2.66
N VAL A 151 -7.62 1.37 -3.84
CA VAL A 151 -6.52 1.44 -4.80
C VAL A 151 -6.93 2.39 -5.92
N VAL A 152 -6.16 3.46 -6.14
CA VAL A 152 -6.48 4.53 -7.10
C VAL A 152 -5.83 4.29 -8.44
N GLU A 153 -4.60 3.75 -8.43
CA GLU A 153 -3.87 3.45 -9.65
C GLU A 153 -2.82 2.35 -9.43
N VAL A 154 -2.41 1.77 -10.53
CA VAL A 154 -1.28 0.86 -10.64
C VAL A 154 -0.37 1.40 -11.75
N SER A 155 0.93 1.39 -11.53
CA SER A 155 1.91 1.88 -12.49
C SER A 155 2.94 0.82 -12.86
N ALA A 156 3.33 0.81 -14.13
CA ALA A 156 4.61 0.24 -14.54
C ALA A 156 5.73 1.23 -14.15
N CYS A 157 6.80 0.75 -13.51
CA CYS A 157 7.84 1.61 -12.95
C CYS A 157 9.20 1.33 -13.59
N THR A 158 9.86 2.42 -14.03
CA THR A 158 11.22 2.38 -14.57
C THR A 158 12.22 1.95 -13.50
N PHE A 159 11.97 2.34 -12.26
CA PHE A 159 12.82 2.02 -11.12
C PHE A 159 11.95 1.45 -10.00
N PRO A 160 11.70 0.13 -9.99
CA PRO A 160 11.11 -0.50 -8.82
C PRO A 160 12.09 -0.37 -7.65
N ALA A 161 11.57 -0.22 -6.44
CA ALA A 161 12.40 -0.24 -5.24
C ALA A 161 12.91 -1.68 -5.03
N TYR A 162 14.18 -1.92 -5.32
CA TYR A 162 14.82 -3.23 -5.12
C TYR A 162 15.37 -3.40 -3.71
N ASP A 163 15.76 -2.27 -3.05
CA ASP A 163 16.30 -2.24 -1.70
C ASP A 163 16.04 -0.89 -1.05
N ALA A 164 15.87 -0.88 0.28
CA ALA A 164 15.72 0.33 1.09
C ALA A 164 16.85 1.35 0.90
N THR A 165 18.06 0.88 0.57
CA THR A 165 19.21 1.71 0.24
C THR A 165 19.03 2.54 -1.04
N GLU A 166 18.23 2.06 -2.01
CA GLU A 166 17.92 2.83 -3.24
C GLU A 166 16.72 3.75 -3.07
N ILE A 167 15.77 3.44 -2.21
CA ILE A 167 14.68 4.36 -1.79
C ILE A 167 15.29 5.61 -1.16
N ASN A 168 16.34 5.47 -0.35
CA ASN A 168 17.05 6.56 0.30
C ASN A 168 17.62 7.60 -0.68
N ALA A 169 17.97 7.19 -1.89
CA ALA A 169 18.54 8.09 -2.89
C ALA A 169 17.51 8.80 -3.77
N ARG A 170 16.25 8.33 -3.82
CA ARG A 170 15.30 8.72 -4.88
C ARG A 170 14.02 9.40 -4.43
N SER A 171 13.66 9.38 -3.17
CA SER A 171 12.48 10.08 -2.68
C SER A 171 12.62 10.45 -1.20
N LYS A 172 13.14 11.63 -0.97
CA LYS A 172 13.11 12.27 0.37
C LYS A 172 11.68 12.31 0.93
N GLU A 173 10.69 12.51 0.07
CA GLU A 173 9.27 12.53 0.44
C GLU A 173 8.76 11.17 0.95
N ALA A 174 9.17 10.06 0.33
CA ALA A 174 8.79 8.72 0.81
C ALA A 174 9.43 8.41 2.17
N LEU A 175 10.69 8.81 2.37
CA LEU A 175 11.37 8.66 3.65
C LEU A 175 10.75 9.53 4.75
N ASP A 176 10.44 10.79 4.44
CA ASP A 176 9.81 11.70 5.37
C ASP A 176 8.41 11.17 5.77
N SER A 177 7.65 10.61 4.82
CA SER A 177 6.35 9.97 5.08
C SER A 177 6.50 8.71 5.94
N ALA A 178 7.49 7.86 5.66
CA ALA A 178 7.78 6.66 6.45
C ALA A 178 8.14 7.03 7.90
N ARG A 179 9.02 8.01 8.07
CA ARG A 179 9.41 8.51 9.39
C ARG A 179 8.22 9.07 10.16
N LEU A 180 7.40 9.88 9.49
CA LEU A 180 6.20 10.46 10.09
C LEU A 180 5.20 9.39 10.54
N ALA A 181 5.05 8.30 9.77
CA ALA A 181 4.19 7.17 10.13
C ALA A 181 4.64 6.53 11.45
N VAL A 182 5.94 6.23 11.60
CA VAL A 182 6.51 5.68 12.85
C VAL A 182 6.33 6.63 14.03
N GLU A 183 6.64 7.92 13.86
CA GLU A 183 6.49 8.94 14.91
C GLU A 183 5.02 9.10 15.33
N THR A 184 4.09 9.04 14.39
CA THR A 184 2.65 9.11 14.65
C THR A 184 2.17 7.89 15.42
N ALA A 185 2.59 6.68 15.03
CA ALA A 185 2.24 5.44 15.70
C ALA A 185 2.77 5.43 17.16
N ARG A 186 4.03 5.80 17.37
CA ARG A 186 4.65 5.94 18.72
C ARG A 186 3.88 6.93 19.59
N SER A 187 3.50 8.07 19.02
CA SER A 187 2.73 9.10 19.74
C SER A 187 1.34 8.61 20.15
N ALA A 188 0.68 7.82 19.29
CA ALA A 188 -0.62 7.23 19.57
C ALA A 188 -0.54 6.17 20.68
N GLU A 189 0.48 5.33 20.65
CA GLU A 189 0.71 4.32 21.68
C GLU A 189 1.00 4.94 23.04
N ASN A 190 1.86 5.96 23.11
CA ASN A 190 2.14 6.71 24.34
C ASN A 190 0.88 7.34 24.93
N LYS A 191 -0.01 7.91 24.11
CA LYS A 191 -1.30 8.46 24.58
C LYS A 191 -2.17 7.37 25.19
N ARG A 192 -2.30 6.20 24.54
CA ARG A 192 -3.07 5.05 25.04
C ARG A 192 -2.51 4.56 26.38
N SER A 193 -1.21 4.45 26.52
CA SER A 193 -0.55 4.07 27.77
C SER A 193 -0.89 5.03 28.92
N VAL A 194 -0.77 6.34 28.69
CA VAL A 194 -1.09 7.37 29.69
C VAL A 194 -2.58 7.33 30.09
N GLU A 195 -3.49 7.16 29.12
CA GLU A 195 -4.94 7.05 29.39
C GLU A 195 -5.25 5.81 30.24
N THR A 196 -4.61 4.67 29.93
CA THR A 196 -4.76 3.43 30.67
C THR A 196 -4.26 3.59 32.11
N ASP A 197 -3.09 4.20 32.31
CA ASP A 197 -2.52 4.46 33.63
C ASP A 197 -3.41 5.37 34.50
N LEU A 198 -4.00 6.41 33.87
CA LEU A 198 -4.94 7.30 34.54
C LEU A 198 -6.22 6.57 34.93
N GLU A 199 -6.74 5.69 34.10
CA GLU A 199 -7.92 4.89 34.42
C GLU A 199 -7.67 3.92 35.56
N VAL A 200 -6.52 3.21 35.53
CA VAL A 200 -6.07 2.33 36.63
C VAL A 200 -5.92 3.13 37.94
N LEU A 201 -5.36 4.34 37.90
CA LEU A 201 -5.20 5.19 39.07
C LEU A 201 -6.58 5.64 39.62
N ARG A 202 -7.53 6.02 38.74
CA ARG A 202 -8.92 6.35 39.12
C ARG A 202 -9.61 5.18 39.82
N LEU A 203 -9.47 3.98 39.24
CA LEU A 203 -10.07 2.76 39.83
C LEU A 203 -9.47 2.44 41.22
N LYS A 204 -8.15 2.51 41.35
CA LYS A 204 -7.47 2.33 42.65
C LYS A 204 -7.91 3.33 43.68
N THR A 205 -8.10 4.59 43.28
CA THR A 205 -8.59 5.66 44.18
C THR A 205 -10.02 5.41 44.62
N MET A 206 -10.91 5.01 43.70
CA MET A 206 -12.31 4.66 44.03
C MET A 206 -12.41 3.47 44.98
N ILE A 207 -11.59 2.43 44.78
CA ILE A 207 -11.53 1.28 45.71
C ILE A 207 -11.08 1.73 47.09
N LYS A 208 -10.04 2.59 47.18
CA LYS A 208 -9.53 3.09 48.46
C LYS A 208 -10.56 3.93 49.20
N ILE A 209 -11.36 4.74 48.53
CA ILE A 209 -12.47 5.51 49.12
C ILE A 209 -13.54 4.57 49.62
N LYS A 210 -13.98 3.57 48.84
CA LYS A 210 -15.01 2.60 49.25
C LYS A 210 -14.58 1.71 50.42
N THR A 211 -13.32 1.29 50.43
CA THR A 211 -12.80 0.41 51.53
C THR A 211 -12.39 1.19 52.79
N GLY A 212 -11.97 2.46 52.63
CA GLY A 212 -11.63 3.33 53.79
C GLY A 212 -12.86 3.81 54.57
N GLY A 213 -14.07 3.78 53.96
CA GLY A 213 -15.32 4.10 54.65
C GLY A 213 -15.87 2.98 55.57
N ILE A 214 -15.28 1.80 55.59
CA ILE A 214 -15.71 0.63 56.40
C ILE A 214 -14.97 0.54 57.72
N LYS A 215 -14.05 1.44 58.07
CA LYS A 215 -13.22 1.37 59.29
C LYS A 215 -13.73 2.25 60.45
N ASN A 216 -14.94 2.83 60.37
CA ASN A 216 -15.55 3.58 61.49
C ASN A 216 -17.00 3.16 61.67
N ALA A 217 -17.25 1.99 62.18
CA ALA A 217 -18.48 1.60 62.86
C ALA A 217 -18.16 0.57 63.97
#